data_86f54dc7d627028e1efbed8ab9432821
#
_entry.id   86f54dc7d627028e1efbed8ab9432821
#
_cell.length_a   1.000
_cell.length_b   1.000
_cell.length_c   1.000
_cell.angle_alpha   90.00
_cell.angle_beta   90.00
_cell.angle_gamma   90.00
#
_symmetry.space_group_name_H-M   'P 1'
#
loop_
_entity.id
_entity.type
_entity.pdbx_description
1 polymer ?
#
loop_
_entity_poly.entity_id
_entity_poly.type
_entity_poly.pdbx_seq_one_letter_code
_entity_poly.pdbx_strand_id
1 'polypeptide(L)' 'MDRGASNTRQRIVAAAYQLFYKTGFMRTSIDAIAIAVGITKRTLYQHFDSKAALRSESVV' A
#
# COMPACT_ATOMS: atom_id res chain seq x y z
N MET A 1 4.06 21.34 4.91
CA MET A 1 3.69 20.26 5.53
C MET A 1 2.59 19.56 4.88
N ASP A 2 2.85 18.39 4.54
CA ASP A 2 1.95 17.67 3.78
C ASP A 2 1.10 16.79 4.57
N ARG A 3 -0.13 16.72 4.27
CA ARG A 3 -0.99 15.87 4.99
C ARG A 3 -2.20 15.57 4.17
N GLY A 4 -3.11 14.82 4.66
CA GLY A 4 -4.29 14.48 3.95
C GLY A 4 -4.07 13.37 2.99
N ALA A 5 -4.67 13.46 1.83
CA ALA A 5 -4.68 12.39 0.87
C ALA A 5 -3.30 11.96 0.43
N SER A 6 -2.44 12.93 0.23
CA SER A 6 -1.09 12.65 -0.18
C SER A 6 -0.37 11.80 0.83
N ASN A 7 -0.57 12.12 2.09
CA ASN A 7 0.06 11.38 3.15
C ASN A 7 -0.45 9.95 3.22
N THR A 8 -1.74 9.76 3.03
CA THR A 8 -2.31 8.42 3.04
C THR A 8 -1.72 7.58 1.93
N ARG A 9 -1.62 8.15 0.74
CA ARG A 9 -1.05 7.43 -0.39
C ARG A 9 0.38 6.99 -0.11
N GLN A 10 1.18 7.87 0.45
CA GLN A 10 2.56 7.55 0.79
C GLN A 10 2.65 6.47 1.84
N ARG A 11 1.76 6.50 2.81
CA ARG A 11 1.74 5.49 3.85
C ARG A 11 1.39 4.12 3.28
N ILE A 12 0.48 4.09 2.33
CA ILE A 12 0.12 2.84 1.67
C ILE A 12 1.33 2.28 0.93
N VAL A 13 1.99 3.13 0.16
CA VAL A 13 3.16 2.69 -0.61
C VAL A 13 4.26 2.19 0.31
N ALA A 14 4.53 2.91 1.37
CA ALA A 14 5.58 2.53 2.30
C ALA A 14 5.28 1.18 2.95
N ALA A 15 4.05 0.99 3.39
CA ALA A 15 3.67 -0.26 4.02
C ALA A 15 3.73 -1.42 3.03
N ALA A 16 3.27 -1.17 1.81
CA ALA A 16 3.29 -2.20 0.78
C ALA A 16 4.72 -2.61 0.46
N TYR A 17 5.58 -1.64 0.32
CA TYR A 17 6.97 -1.90 0.01
C TYR A 17 7.62 -2.77 1.08
N GLN A 18 7.38 -2.43 2.33
CA GLN A 18 7.94 -3.20 3.43
C GLN A 18 7.43 -4.63 3.45
N LEU A 19 6.14 -4.80 3.22
CA LEU A 19 5.56 -6.13 3.21
C LEU A 19 6.06 -6.94 2.02
N PHE A 20 6.20 -6.31 0.87
CA PHE A 20 6.73 -7.00 -0.30
C PHE A 20 8.15 -7.48 -0.05
N TYR A 21 8.93 -6.67 0.61
CA TYR A 21 10.31 -7.00 0.90
C TYR A 21 10.43 -8.08 1.97
N LYS A 22 9.61 -7.96 2.99
CA LYS A 22 9.68 -8.85 4.14
C LYS A 22 8.99 -10.18 3.90
N THR A 23 7.82 -10.14 3.32
CA THR A 23 7.00 -11.32 3.13
C THR A 23 7.07 -11.85 1.71
N GLY A 24 7.30 -10.98 0.76
CA GLY A 24 7.30 -11.35 -0.64
C GLY A 24 6.04 -10.85 -1.33
N PHE A 25 6.20 -10.44 -2.59
CA PHE A 25 5.08 -9.89 -3.34
C PHE A 25 3.91 -10.86 -3.43
N MET A 26 4.22 -12.11 -3.78
CA MET A 26 3.17 -13.10 -3.99
C MET A 26 2.44 -13.45 -2.70
N ARG A 27 3.10 -13.34 -1.60
CA ARG A 27 2.51 -13.70 -0.31
C ARG A 27 1.82 -12.55 0.37
N THR A 28 2.07 -11.34 -0.09
CA THR A 28 1.45 -10.16 0.49
C THR A 28 0.08 -9.95 -0.11
N SER A 29 -0.92 -9.77 0.73
CA SER A 29 -2.27 -9.52 0.27
C SER A 29 -2.64 -8.07 0.45
N ILE A 30 -3.64 -7.64 -0.30
CA ILE A 30 -4.18 -6.28 -0.17
C ILE A 30 -4.72 -6.07 1.24
N ASP A 31 -5.34 -7.09 1.80
CA ASP A 31 -5.84 -7.02 3.17
C ASP A 31 -4.73 -6.72 4.15
N ALA A 32 -3.61 -7.41 4.00
CA ALA A 32 -2.49 -7.22 4.90
C ALA A 32 -1.97 -5.80 4.82
N ILE A 33 -1.92 -5.25 3.63
CA ILE A 33 -1.45 -3.88 3.44
C ILE A 33 -2.42 -2.90 4.10
N ALA A 34 -3.71 -3.10 3.88
CA ALA A 34 -4.72 -2.21 4.47
C ALA A 34 -4.64 -2.23 5.99
N ILE A 35 -4.48 -3.40 6.56
CA ILE A 35 -4.37 -3.54 8.01
C ILE A 35 -3.12 -2.83 8.51
N ALA A 36 -2.02 -3.01 7.82
CA ALA A 36 -0.76 -2.39 8.22
C ALA A 36 -0.84 -0.87 8.22
N VAL A 37 -1.58 -0.32 7.26
CA VAL A 37 -1.74 1.12 7.16
C VAL A 37 -2.79 1.63 8.14
N GLY A 38 -3.75 0.79 8.47
CA GLY A 38 -4.85 1.18 9.36
C GLY A 38 -6.03 1.74 8.61
N ILE A 39 -6.26 1.26 7.39
CA ILE A 39 -7.38 1.71 6.57
C ILE A 39 -8.16 0.49 6.10
N THR A 40 -9.32 0.74 5.50
CA THR A 40 -10.10 -0.35 4.95
C THR A 40 -9.57 -0.73 3.58
N LYS A 41 -9.89 -1.93 3.16
CA LYS A 41 -9.51 -2.39 1.84
C LYS A 41 -10.13 -1.50 0.77
N ARG A 42 -11.34 -1.06 1.01
CA ARG A 42 -12.02 -0.18 0.09
C ARG A 42 -11.26 1.13 -0.11
N THR A 43 -10.80 1.71 0.98
CA THR A 43 -10.02 2.95 0.89
C THR A 43 -8.73 2.72 0.14
N LEU A 44 -8.10 1.58 0.36
CA LEU A 44 -6.88 1.27 -0.36
C LEU A 44 -7.13 1.21 -1.86
N TYR A 45 -8.21 0.57 -2.27
CA TYR A 45 -8.55 0.46 -3.69
C TYR A 45 -8.91 1.79 -4.32
N GLN A 46 -9.28 2.78 -3.52
CA GLN A 46 -9.51 4.11 -4.05
C GLN A 46 -8.22 4.77 -4.50
N HIS A 47 -7.11 4.35 -3.92
CA HIS A 47 -5.80 4.91 -4.29
C HIS A 47 -5.09 4.05 -5.32
N PHE A 48 -5.27 2.75 -5.27
CA PHE A 48 -4.57 1.83 -6.15
C PHE A 48 -5.50 0.73 -6.61
N ASP A 49 -5.47 0.45 -7.89
CA ASP A 49 -6.36 -0.57 -8.46
C ASP A 49 -6.03 -1.98 -8.04
N SER A 50 -4.78 -2.26 -7.83
CA SER A 50 -4.37 -3.63 -7.56
C SER A 50 -3.03 -3.65 -6.86
N LYS A 51 -2.66 -4.85 -6.42
CA LYS A 51 -1.37 -5.07 -5.81
C LYS A 51 -0.23 -4.75 -6.79
N ALA A 52 -0.45 -5.04 -8.05
CA ALA A 52 0.54 -4.74 -9.06
C ALA A 52 0.76 -3.25 -9.20
N ALA A 53 -0.31 -2.47 -9.07
CA ALA A 53 -0.20 -1.02 -9.12
C ALA A 53 0.64 -0.51 -7.96
N LEU A 54 0.44 -1.10 -6.79
CA LEU A 54 1.25 -0.75 -5.62
C LEU A 54 2.72 -1.05 -5.84
N ARG A 55 2.98 -2.19 -6.45
CA ARG A 55 4.35 -2.58 -6.71
C ARG A 55 5.03 -1.59 -7.64
N SER A 56 4.32 -1.15 -8.65
CA SER A 56 4.84 -0.17 -9.58
C SER A 56 5.20 1.13 -8.90
N GLU A 57 4.35 1.57 -7.99
CA GLU A 57 4.60 2.80 -7.28
C GLU A 57 5.74 2.67 -6.28
N SER A 58 5.95 1.47 -5.78
CA SER A 58 6.98 1.24 -4.78
C SER A 58 8.37 1.11 -5.37
N VAL A 59 8.45 0.81 -6.64
CA VAL A 59 9.75 0.66 -7.29
C VAL A 59 10.23 2.00 -7.73
N VAL A 60 11.40 2.35 -7.33
CA VAL A 60 11.92 3.67 -7.64
C VAL A 60 13.18 3.58 -8.46
#